data_97df302849a5e6a5f0beb1ae5ca7a9e5
#
_entry.id   97df302849a5e6a5f0beb1ae5ca7a9e5
#
_cell.length_a   1.000
_cell.length_b   1.000
_cell.length_c   1.000
_cell.angle_alpha   90.00
_cell.angle_beta   90.00
_cell.angle_gamma   90.00
#
_symmetry.space_group_name_H-M   'P 1'
#
loop_
_entity.id
_entity.type
_entity.pdbx_description
1 polymer ?
#
loop_
_entity_poly.entity_id
_entity_poly.type
_entity_poly.pdbx_seq_one_letter_code
_entity_poly.pdbx_strand_id
1 'polypeptide(L)'
;MIIVIEGFDQAGKKTQSKLLSNFLKSRNKKSVVFSFPDYTTPIGKEIKNFLGGKRKFPPQVIHCLLAANRWERSKDIKDALGKNYVVIMNRYYQSNLVYGTVNGLDLKWLENLDLGLPKENIVILLDVKVSDSFSRKTQKRDRFEKDKTFALKIANTYRKLAKKYHWNIVNASQEKTLVHQQIRDIVSKHIR
;
A
#
# COMPACT_ATOMS: atom_id res chain seq x y z
N MET A 1 12.90 -7.57 7.96
CA MET A 1 11.45 -7.62 8.23
C MET A 1 10.73 -6.61 7.33
N ILE A 2 9.58 -6.97 6.77
CA ILE A 2 8.75 -6.09 5.93
C ILE A 2 7.43 -5.76 6.64
N ILE A 3 7.09 -4.47 6.73
CA ILE A 3 5.83 -3.95 7.25
C ILE A 3 5.13 -3.21 6.12
N VAL A 4 3.93 -3.64 5.76
CA VAL A 4 3.13 -2.99 4.70
C VAL A 4 2.05 -2.13 5.34
N ILE A 5 1.95 -0.88 4.90
CA ILE A 5 0.86 0.03 5.25
C ILE A 5 -0.03 0.20 4.04
N GLU A 6 -1.23 -0.34 4.12
CA GLU A 6 -2.25 -0.34 3.09
C GLU A 6 -3.46 0.50 3.46
N GLY A 7 -4.32 0.72 2.51
CA GLY A 7 -5.58 1.42 2.71
C GLY A 7 -5.98 2.26 1.52
N PHE A 8 -7.22 2.73 1.55
CA PHE A 8 -7.78 3.60 0.55
C PHE A 8 -7.00 4.93 0.45
N ASP A 9 -7.21 5.69 -0.61
CA ASP A 9 -6.54 6.97 -0.78
C ASP A 9 -6.92 7.96 0.32
N GLN A 10 -5.99 8.82 0.73
CA GLN A 10 -6.12 9.74 1.87
C GLN A 10 -6.30 9.07 3.26
N ALA A 11 -6.09 7.75 3.38
CA ALA A 11 -6.10 7.07 4.69
C ALA A 11 -4.92 7.43 5.60
N GLY A 12 -3.95 8.21 5.10
CA GLY A 12 -2.80 8.65 5.89
C GLY A 12 -1.56 7.75 5.80
N LYS A 13 -1.51 6.83 4.83
CA LYS A 13 -0.39 5.87 4.64
C LYS A 13 1.00 6.52 4.67
N LYS A 14 1.20 7.57 3.85
CA LYS A 14 2.50 8.28 3.78
C LYS A 14 2.90 8.88 5.12
N THR A 15 1.96 9.48 5.83
CA THR A 15 2.17 10.06 7.16
C THR A 15 2.55 8.99 8.16
N GLN A 16 1.80 7.90 8.21
CA GLN A 16 2.04 6.80 9.16
C GLN A 16 3.33 6.04 8.85
N SER A 17 3.70 5.87 7.57
CA SER A 17 5.00 5.30 7.19
C SER A 17 6.17 6.14 7.72
N LYS A 18 6.07 7.48 7.61
CA LYS A 18 7.10 8.40 8.14
C LYS A 18 7.17 8.35 9.68
N LEU A 19 6.02 8.37 10.34
CA LEU A 19 5.95 8.28 11.81
C LEU A 19 6.49 6.95 12.32
N LEU A 20 6.17 5.84 11.63
CA LEU A 20 6.70 4.52 11.97
C LEU A 20 8.23 4.45 11.78
N SER A 21 8.77 5.04 10.72
CA SER A 21 10.23 5.12 10.53
C SER A 21 10.91 5.89 11.66
N ASN A 22 10.32 7.02 12.12
CA ASN A 22 10.83 7.77 13.25
C ASN A 22 10.76 6.97 14.57
N PHE A 23 9.68 6.26 14.80
CA PHE A 23 9.53 5.37 15.96
C PHE A 23 10.57 4.26 15.96
N LEU A 24 10.82 3.62 14.84
CA LEU A 24 11.86 2.59 14.73
C LEU A 24 13.26 3.17 15.00
N LYS A 25 13.53 4.37 14.50
CA LYS A 25 14.80 5.08 14.79
C LYS A 25 14.97 5.35 16.29
N SER A 26 13.92 5.77 17.01
CA SER A 26 13.97 5.96 18.47
C SER A 26 14.18 4.66 19.26
N ARG A 27 14.00 3.52 18.62
CA ARG A 27 14.26 2.15 19.13
C ARG A 27 15.60 1.58 18.61
N ASN A 28 16.48 2.43 18.05
CA ASN A 28 17.76 2.02 17.45
C ASN A 28 17.61 0.99 16.32
N LYS A 29 16.44 0.94 15.66
CA LYS A 29 16.20 0.08 14.49
C LYS A 29 16.36 0.88 13.21
N LYS A 30 17.25 0.44 12.31
CA LYS A 30 17.40 1.02 10.98
C LYS A 30 16.18 0.66 10.13
N SER A 31 15.63 1.63 9.40
CA SER A 31 14.48 1.40 8.52
C SER A 31 14.62 2.14 7.20
N VAL A 32 13.95 1.64 6.18
CA VAL A 32 13.81 2.27 4.87
C VAL A 32 12.37 2.20 4.41
N VAL A 33 11.90 3.24 3.72
CA VAL A 33 10.52 3.34 3.21
C VAL A 33 10.54 3.21 1.70
N PHE A 34 9.81 2.23 1.17
CA PHE A 34 9.45 2.15 -0.24
C PHE A 34 7.99 2.57 -0.41
N SER A 35 7.69 3.22 -1.53
CA SER A 35 6.32 3.63 -1.86
C SER A 35 5.98 3.18 -3.26
N PHE A 36 4.83 2.52 -3.42
CA PHE A 36 4.36 2.05 -4.71
C PHE A 36 3.01 2.67 -5.08
N PRO A 37 2.82 3.01 -6.37
CA PRO A 37 3.81 2.95 -7.44
C PRO A 37 4.99 3.90 -7.21
N ASP A 38 6.21 3.44 -7.55
CA ASP A 38 7.39 4.30 -7.56
C ASP A 38 7.50 5.01 -8.91
N TYR A 39 7.09 6.25 -8.95
CA TYR A 39 7.05 7.06 -10.17
C TYR A 39 8.43 7.54 -10.64
N THR A 40 9.50 7.23 -9.94
CA THR A 40 10.87 7.61 -10.35
C THR A 40 11.45 6.65 -11.38
N THR A 41 10.92 5.44 -11.45
CA THR A 41 11.35 4.38 -12.37
C THR A 41 10.71 4.52 -13.76
N PRO A 42 11.26 3.89 -14.81
CA PRO A 42 10.68 3.89 -16.15
C PRO A 42 9.22 3.39 -16.17
N ILE A 43 8.95 2.22 -15.57
CA ILE A 43 7.58 1.66 -15.50
C ILE A 43 6.67 2.55 -14.65
N GLY A 44 7.19 3.08 -13.56
CA GLY A 44 6.44 4.00 -12.70
C GLY A 44 5.99 5.28 -13.41
N LYS A 45 6.78 5.80 -14.36
CA LYS A 45 6.38 6.93 -15.22
C LYS A 45 5.18 6.58 -16.09
N GLU A 46 5.14 5.38 -16.68
CA GLU A 46 3.99 4.95 -17.49
C GLU A 46 2.73 4.75 -16.63
N ILE A 47 2.88 4.19 -15.42
CA ILE A 47 1.77 4.11 -14.45
C ILE A 47 1.25 5.52 -14.11
N LYS A 48 2.14 6.50 -13.89
CA LYS A 48 1.75 7.89 -13.63
C LYS A 48 0.97 8.50 -14.80
N ASN A 49 1.37 8.22 -16.04
CA ASN A 49 0.67 8.65 -17.25
C ASN A 49 -0.73 8.03 -17.36
N PHE A 50 -0.87 6.75 -17.02
CA PHE A 50 -2.17 6.07 -16.96
C PHE A 50 -3.09 6.67 -15.89
N LEU A 51 -2.61 6.82 -14.67
CA LEU A 51 -3.39 7.38 -13.55
C LEU A 51 -3.79 8.84 -13.82
N GLY A 52 -2.92 9.59 -14.49
CA GLY A 52 -3.18 10.96 -14.94
C GLY A 52 -4.10 11.06 -16.17
N GLY A 53 -4.54 9.95 -16.75
CA GLY A 53 -5.45 9.91 -17.91
C GLY A 53 -4.78 10.13 -19.26
N LYS A 54 -3.44 10.22 -19.32
CA LYS A 54 -2.67 10.39 -20.57
C LYS A 54 -2.50 9.09 -21.36
N ARG A 55 -2.71 7.95 -20.73
CA ARG A 55 -2.65 6.61 -21.32
C ARG A 55 -3.91 5.83 -20.96
N LYS A 56 -4.23 4.85 -21.81
CA LYS A 56 -5.31 3.88 -21.56
C LYS A 56 -4.73 2.48 -21.69
N PHE A 57 -4.93 1.66 -20.67
CA PHE A 57 -4.54 0.25 -20.68
C PHE A 57 -5.72 -0.61 -20.25
N PRO A 58 -5.87 -1.82 -20.83
CA PRO A 58 -6.76 -2.83 -20.26
C PRO A 58 -6.36 -3.17 -18.82
N PRO A 59 -7.30 -3.64 -17.98
CA PRO A 59 -7.00 -4.01 -16.59
C PRO A 59 -5.80 -4.94 -16.43
N GLN A 60 -5.66 -5.95 -17.26
CA GLN A 60 -4.54 -6.90 -17.19
C GLN A 60 -3.19 -6.18 -17.36
N VAL A 61 -3.09 -5.29 -18.37
CA VAL A 61 -1.85 -4.58 -18.67
C VAL A 61 -1.43 -3.66 -17.53
N ILE A 62 -2.37 -2.85 -16.98
CA ILE A 62 -2.00 -1.95 -15.88
C ILE A 62 -1.60 -2.73 -14.62
N HIS A 63 -2.25 -3.86 -14.31
CA HIS A 63 -1.90 -4.67 -13.14
C HIS A 63 -0.57 -5.40 -13.32
N CYS A 64 -0.20 -5.80 -14.55
CA CYS A 64 1.16 -6.27 -14.89
C CYS A 64 2.20 -5.14 -14.70
N LEU A 65 1.92 -3.93 -15.16
CA LEU A 65 2.83 -2.78 -14.97
C LEU A 65 3.03 -2.44 -13.48
N LEU A 66 1.95 -2.49 -12.69
CA LEU A 66 2.02 -2.28 -11.24
C LEU A 66 2.87 -3.36 -10.55
N ALA A 67 2.78 -4.62 -10.98
CA ALA A 67 3.67 -5.68 -10.51
C ALA A 67 5.11 -5.44 -10.96
N ALA A 68 5.33 -5.18 -12.24
CA ALA A 68 6.66 -4.91 -12.80
C ALA A 68 7.36 -3.74 -12.08
N ASN A 69 6.61 -2.69 -11.68
CA ASN A 69 7.16 -1.56 -10.91
C ASN A 69 7.67 -1.99 -9.52
N ARG A 70 7.06 -2.99 -8.88
CA ARG A 70 7.59 -3.58 -7.64
C ARG A 70 8.83 -4.43 -7.91
N TRP A 71 8.84 -5.16 -9.03
CA TRP A 71 10.00 -5.94 -9.46
C TRP A 71 11.22 -5.09 -9.79
N GLU A 72 11.05 -3.86 -10.33
CA GLU A 72 12.15 -2.90 -10.53
C GLU A 72 12.90 -2.61 -9.21
N ARG A 73 12.21 -2.69 -8.06
CA ARG A 73 12.78 -2.44 -6.73
C ARG A 73 13.13 -3.71 -5.95
N SER A 74 12.93 -4.89 -6.52
CA SER A 74 13.14 -6.17 -5.83
C SER A 74 14.56 -6.30 -5.27
N LYS A 75 15.57 -5.89 -6.03
CA LYS A 75 16.98 -5.91 -5.59
C LYS A 75 17.18 -4.98 -4.38
N ASP A 76 16.72 -3.73 -4.46
CA ASP A 76 16.89 -2.75 -3.38
C ASP A 76 16.22 -3.22 -2.08
N ILE A 77 15.03 -3.84 -2.20
CA ILE A 77 14.30 -4.43 -1.07
C ILE A 77 15.10 -5.58 -0.44
N LYS A 78 15.63 -6.50 -1.27
CA LYS A 78 16.44 -7.64 -0.79
C LYS A 78 17.73 -7.15 -0.14
N ASP A 79 18.41 -6.17 -0.70
CA ASP A 79 19.63 -5.57 -0.15
C ASP A 79 19.37 -4.91 1.21
N ALA A 80 18.25 -4.20 1.37
CA ALA A 80 17.85 -3.61 2.64
C ALA A 80 17.57 -4.69 3.71
N LEU A 81 16.89 -5.77 3.33
CA LEU A 81 16.63 -6.90 4.23
C LEU A 81 17.94 -7.61 4.63
N GLY A 82 18.87 -7.82 3.70
CA GLY A 82 20.19 -8.40 3.98
C GLY A 82 21.02 -7.54 4.95
N LYS A 83 20.80 -6.24 4.97
CA LYS A 83 21.40 -5.31 5.95
C LYS A 83 20.62 -5.21 7.27
N ASN A 84 19.67 -6.10 7.52
CA ASN A 84 18.78 -6.11 8.68
C ASN A 84 17.96 -4.83 8.89
N TYR A 85 17.62 -4.12 7.82
CA TYR A 85 16.71 -3.00 7.90
C TYR A 85 15.26 -3.47 8.06
N VAL A 86 14.47 -2.70 8.80
CA VAL A 86 13.01 -2.80 8.74
C VAL A 86 12.55 -2.07 7.48
N VAL A 87 11.97 -2.81 6.56
CA VAL A 87 11.45 -2.27 5.30
C VAL A 87 9.99 -1.90 5.49
N ILE A 88 9.65 -0.63 5.34
CA ILE A 88 8.28 -0.12 5.41
C ILE A 88 7.78 0.10 3.98
N MET A 89 6.67 -0.54 3.63
CA MET A 89 6.03 -0.38 2.33
C MET A 89 4.81 0.53 2.47
N ASN A 90 4.83 1.70 1.84
CA ASN A 90 3.63 2.50 1.60
C ASN A 90 2.97 1.98 0.32
N ARG A 91 2.00 1.08 0.46
CA ARG A 91 1.45 0.15 -0.53
C ARG A 91 2.46 -0.92 -0.98
N TYR A 92 1.94 -2.10 -1.28
CA TYR A 92 2.70 -3.19 -1.87
C TYR A 92 1.78 -3.98 -2.83
N TYR A 93 2.00 -5.29 -2.98
CA TYR A 93 1.18 -6.09 -3.89
C TYR A 93 -0.28 -6.24 -3.41
N GLN A 94 -0.57 -6.04 -2.13
CA GLN A 94 -1.93 -6.06 -1.59
C GLN A 94 -2.83 -5.03 -2.28
N SER A 95 -2.32 -3.85 -2.60
CA SER A 95 -3.04 -2.88 -3.43
C SER A 95 -3.43 -3.47 -4.78
N ASN A 96 -2.52 -4.24 -5.42
CA ASN A 96 -2.80 -4.88 -6.72
C ASN A 96 -3.91 -5.91 -6.61
N LEU A 97 -3.93 -6.71 -5.53
CA LEU A 97 -5.01 -7.66 -5.25
C LEU A 97 -6.36 -6.96 -5.13
N VAL A 98 -6.42 -5.85 -4.38
CA VAL A 98 -7.66 -5.11 -4.14
C VAL A 98 -8.18 -4.46 -5.42
N TYR A 99 -7.37 -3.64 -6.06
CA TYR A 99 -7.78 -2.88 -7.24
C TYR A 99 -8.03 -3.81 -8.45
N GLY A 100 -7.23 -4.86 -8.62
CA GLY A 100 -7.41 -5.85 -9.67
C GLY A 100 -8.71 -6.64 -9.53
N THR A 101 -9.03 -7.09 -8.31
CA THR A 101 -10.30 -7.76 -8.03
C THR A 101 -11.50 -6.86 -8.34
N VAL A 102 -11.43 -5.57 -7.98
CA VAL A 102 -12.51 -4.61 -8.30
C VAL A 102 -12.61 -4.35 -9.81
N ASN A 103 -11.49 -4.45 -10.53
CA ASN A 103 -11.44 -4.39 -11.99
C ASN A 103 -11.86 -5.72 -12.68
N GLY A 104 -12.34 -6.71 -11.92
CA GLY A 104 -12.86 -7.98 -12.46
C GLY A 104 -11.78 -9.02 -12.76
N LEU A 105 -10.55 -8.85 -12.29
CA LEU A 105 -9.48 -9.81 -12.50
C LEU A 105 -9.52 -10.94 -11.46
N ASP A 106 -9.08 -12.12 -11.88
CA ASP A 106 -8.96 -13.28 -10.99
C ASP A 106 -7.92 -13.05 -9.91
N LEU A 107 -8.27 -13.37 -8.67
CA LEU A 107 -7.43 -13.10 -7.51
C LEU A 107 -6.14 -13.94 -7.53
N LYS A 108 -6.24 -15.21 -7.96
CA LYS A 108 -5.08 -16.11 -8.04
C LYS A 108 -4.10 -15.65 -9.13
N TRP A 109 -4.63 -15.16 -10.25
CA TRP A 109 -3.81 -14.57 -11.30
C TRP A 109 -3.05 -13.34 -10.78
N LEU A 110 -3.72 -12.46 -10.02
CA LEU A 110 -3.08 -11.29 -9.39
C LEU A 110 -1.99 -11.68 -8.38
N GLU A 111 -2.23 -12.71 -7.56
CA GLU A 111 -1.24 -13.25 -6.60
C GLU A 111 0.02 -13.74 -7.32
N ASN A 112 -0.14 -14.38 -8.48
CA ASN A 112 0.96 -14.93 -9.25
C ASN A 112 1.88 -13.86 -9.88
N LEU A 113 1.38 -12.63 -10.14
CA LEU A 113 2.18 -11.55 -10.69
C LEU A 113 3.35 -11.13 -9.79
N ASP A 114 3.19 -11.31 -8.49
CA ASP A 114 4.16 -10.91 -7.48
C ASP A 114 4.87 -12.12 -6.81
N LEU A 115 4.68 -13.32 -7.38
CA LEU A 115 5.31 -14.54 -6.88
C LEU A 115 6.83 -14.44 -6.99
N GLY A 116 7.54 -14.59 -5.85
CA GLY A 116 9.01 -14.45 -5.78
C GLY A 116 9.50 -13.09 -5.26
N LEU A 117 8.63 -12.10 -5.12
CA LEU A 117 8.95 -10.91 -4.33
C LEU A 117 9.06 -11.25 -2.83
N PRO A 118 9.90 -10.51 -2.07
CA PRO A 118 9.96 -10.69 -0.61
C PRO A 118 8.58 -10.53 0.03
N LYS A 119 8.17 -11.54 0.80
CA LYS A 119 6.88 -11.50 1.51
C LYS A 119 6.94 -10.59 2.72
N GLU A 120 5.81 -9.98 3.03
CA GLU A 120 5.63 -9.18 4.23
C GLU A 120 5.53 -10.04 5.49
N ASN A 121 5.92 -9.44 6.62
CA ASN A 121 5.71 -10.01 7.95
C ASN A 121 4.44 -9.45 8.60
N ILE A 122 4.10 -8.20 8.28
CA ILE A 122 2.94 -7.50 8.84
C ILE A 122 2.27 -6.69 7.74
N VAL A 123 0.95 -6.81 7.62
CA VAL A 123 0.13 -5.89 6.84
C VAL A 123 -0.77 -5.12 7.80
N ILE A 124 -0.78 -3.79 7.67
CA ILE A 124 -1.63 -2.88 8.43
C ILE A 124 -2.53 -2.15 7.44
N LEU A 125 -3.82 -2.44 7.52
CA LEU A 125 -4.85 -1.75 6.76
C LEU A 125 -5.31 -0.51 7.54
N LEU A 126 -5.08 0.66 7.00
CA LEU A 126 -5.67 1.91 7.47
C LEU A 126 -7.09 2.01 6.89
N ASP A 127 -8.07 1.55 7.68
CA ASP A 127 -9.47 1.59 7.29
C ASP A 127 -10.06 2.96 7.61
N VAL A 128 -10.45 3.70 6.57
CA VAL A 128 -11.06 5.02 6.66
C VAL A 128 -12.43 5.00 5.99
N LYS A 129 -13.38 5.73 6.56
CA LYS A 129 -14.68 5.93 5.89
C LYS A 129 -14.46 6.65 4.56
N VAL A 130 -15.11 6.19 3.50
CA VAL A 130 -14.96 6.80 2.17
C VAL A 130 -15.35 8.28 2.20
N SER A 131 -16.39 8.67 2.95
CA SER A 131 -16.76 10.08 3.20
C SER A 131 -15.59 10.92 3.70
N ASP A 132 -14.87 10.42 4.72
CA ASP A 132 -13.77 11.13 5.37
C ASP A 132 -12.57 11.27 4.43
N SER A 133 -12.32 10.23 3.62
CA SER A 133 -11.28 10.27 2.58
C SER A 133 -11.60 11.34 1.53
N PHE A 134 -12.87 11.48 1.16
CA PHE A 134 -13.30 12.47 0.19
C PHE A 134 -13.21 13.91 0.72
N SER A 135 -13.44 14.15 2.00
CA SER A 135 -13.31 15.47 2.62
C SER A 135 -11.84 15.92 2.79
N ARG A 136 -10.91 14.97 2.96
CA ARG A 136 -9.47 15.27 3.17
C ARG A 136 -8.74 15.74 1.93
N LYS A 137 -9.27 15.55 0.73
CA LYS A 137 -8.62 15.91 -0.54
C LYS A 137 -9.35 17.00 -1.27
N THR A 138 -8.70 18.16 -1.39
CA THR A 138 -9.16 19.32 -2.18
C THR A 138 -8.52 19.38 -3.59
N GLN A 139 -7.48 18.59 -3.85
CA GLN A 139 -6.74 18.59 -5.12
C GLN A 139 -7.29 17.56 -6.13
N LYS A 140 -6.85 17.69 -7.40
CA LYS A 140 -7.24 16.84 -8.53
C LYS A 140 -7.06 15.36 -8.21
N ARG A 141 -8.15 14.61 -8.30
CA ARG A 141 -8.19 13.16 -8.08
C ARG A 141 -7.70 12.41 -9.30
N ASP A 142 -7.03 11.29 -9.09
CA ASP A 142 -6.66 10.40 -10.18
C ASP A 142 -7.87 9.58 -10.70
N ARG A 143 -7.62 8.72 -11.68
CA ARG A 143 -8.65 7.94 -12.37
C ARG A 143 -9.43 7.01 -11.41
N PHE A 144 -8.78 6.46 -10.40
CA PHE A 144 -9.38 5.53 -9.43
C PHE A 144 -10.11 6.25 -8.29
N GLU A 145 -9.86 7.54 -8.09
CA GLU A 145 -10.40 8.32 -6.99
C GLU A 145 -11.70 9.08 -7.35
N LYS A 146 -12.06 9.16 -8.63
CA LYS A 146 -13.17 10.04 -9.10
C LYS A 146 -14.56 9.47 -8.85
N ASP A 147 -14.72 8.15 -8.85
CA ASP A 147 -16.00 7.49 -8.72
C ASP A 147 -16.23 7.01 -7.28
N LYS A 148 -17.27 7.56 -6.62
CA LYS A 148 -17.65 7.21 -5.25
C LYS A 148 -18.08 5.74 -5.13
N THR A 149 -18.76 5.21 -6.14
CA THR A 149 -19.19 3.80 -6.17
C THR A 149 -17.98 2.88 -6.27
N PHE A 150 -17.02 3.24 -7.11
CA PHE A 150 -15.75 2.51 -7.23
C PHE A 150 -14.96 2.57 -5.91
N ALA A 151 -14.90 3.74 -5.27
CA ALA A 151 -14.26 3.92 -3.98
C ALA A 151 -14.85 3.02 -2.89
N LEU A 152 -16.18 2.88 -2.84
CA LEU A 152 -16.86 1.98 -1.91
C LEU A 152 -16.51 0.51 -2.20
N LYS A 153 -16.46 0.10 -3.48
CA LYS A 153 -16.03 -1.26 -3.85
C LYS A 153 -14.60 -1.53 -3.38
N ILE A 154 -13.67 -0.58 -3.57
CA ILE A 154 -12.28 -0.70 -3.10
C ILE A 154 -12.23 -0.85 -1.58
N ALA A 155 -12.90 0.03 -0.80
CA ALA A 155 -12.90 -0.04 0.65
C ALA A 155 -13.46 -1.38 1.16
N ASN A 156 -14.55 -1.85 0.59
CA ASN A 156 -15.15 -3.14 0.94
C ASN A 156 -14.22 -4.32 0.57
N THR A 157 -13.55 -4.25 -0.57
CA THR A 157 -12.59 -5.28 -1.00
C THR A 157 -11.37 -5.31 -0.09
N TYR A 158 -10.85 -4.16 0.35
CA TYR A 158 -9.81 -4.08 1.37
C TYR A 158 -10.21 -4.83 2.64
N ARG A 159 -11.41 -4.56 3.19
CA ARG A 159 -11.91 -5.24 4.41
C ARG A 159 -12.09 -6.75 4.19
N LYS A 160 -12.61 -7.16 3.02
CA LYS A 160 -12.77 -8.57 2.67
C LYS A 160 -11.43 -9.30 2.61
N LEU A 161 -10.43 -8.73 1.92
CA LEU A 161 -9.11 -9.33 1.81
C LEU A 161 -8.34 -9.26 3.12
N ALA A 162 -8.49 -8.18 3.91
CA ALA A 162 -7.91 -8.09 5.24
C ALA A 162 -8.37 -9.23 6.16
N LYS A 163 -9.66 -9.59 6.11
CA LYS A 163 -10.20 -10.75 6.84
C LYS A 163 -9.62 -12.06 6.29
N LYS A 164 -9.61 -12.23 4.96
CA LYS A 164 -9.11 -13.45 4.30
C LYS A 164 -7.64 -13.73 4.62
N TYR A 165 -6.79 -12.68 4.65
CA TYR A 165 -5.33 -12.80 4.83
C TYR A 165 -4.86 -12.38 6.24
N HIS A 166 -5.77 -12.18 7.18
CA HIS A 166 -5.47 -11.83 8.59
C HIS A 166 -4.62 -10.55 8.73
N TRP A 167 -4.91 -9.52 7.92
CA TRP A 167 -4.25 -8.22 8.06
C TRP A 167 -4.73 -7.50 9.32
N ASN A 168 -3.86 -6.72 9.93
CA ASN A 168 -4.22 -5.89 11.07
C ASN A 168 -5.03 -4.67 10.58
N ILE A 169 -6.24 -4.49 11.09
CA ILE A 169 -7.11 -3.37 10.70
C ILE A 169 -7.01 -2.29 11.77
N VAL A 170 -6.67 -1.07 11.35
CA VAL A 170 -6.60 0.13 12.19
C VAL A 170 -7.62 1.15 11.69
N ASN A 171 -8.47 1.65 12.59
CA ASN A 171 -9.44 2.70 12.27
C ASN A 171 -8.72 4.02 12.01
N ALA A 172 -8.58 4.40 10.74
CA ALA A 172 -7.89 5.62 10.32
C ALA A 172 -8.79 6.86 10.25
N SER A 173 -10.06 6.77 10.67
CA SER A 173 -10.93 7.95 10.89
C SER A 173 -10.62 8.67 12.20
N GLN A 174 -9.82 8.07 13.07
CA GLN A 174 -9.39 8.65 14.35
C GLN A 174 -8.27 9.71 14.18
N GLU A 175 -7.94 10.36 15.28
CA GLU A 175 -6.79 11.27 15.40
C GLU A 175 -5.48 10.58 14.94
N LYS A 176 -4.64 11.35 14.24
CA LYS A 176 -3.36 10.87 13.69
C LYS A 176 -2.46 10.18 14.73
N THR A 177 -2.44 10.72 15.94
CA THR A 177 -1.66 10.21 17.08
C THR A 177 -2.20 8.88 17.59
N LEU A 178 -3.51 8.70 17.69
CA LEU A 178 -4.14 7.45 18.09
C LEU A 178 -3.94 6.35 17.03
N VAL A 179 -4.07 6.69 15.76
CA VAL A 179 -3.76 5.77 14.66
C VAL A 179 -2.30 5.31 14.74
N HIS A 180 -1.37 6.24 14.98
CA HIS A 180 0.04 5.92 15.12
C HIS A 180 0.31 5.03 16.33
N GLN A 181 -0.35 5.29 17.48
CA GLN A 181 -0.22 4.46 18.67
C GLN A 181 -0.62 3.00 18.38
N GLN A 182 -1.76 2.76 17.74
CA GLN A 182 -2.20 1.42 17.36
C GLN A 182 -1.18 0.72 16.43
N ILE A 183 -0.61 1.44 15.47
CA ILE A 183 0.44 0.91 14.58
C ILE A 183 1.67 0.50 15.40
N ARG A 184 2.12 1.34 16.34
CA ARG A 184 3.25 1.04 17.22
C ARG A 184 3.00 -0.21 18.05
N ASP A 185 1.80 -0.36 18.61
CA ASP A 185 1.42 -1.51 19.44
C ASP A 185 1.45 -2.81 18.63
N ILE A 186 0.95 -2.79 17.38
CA ILE A 186 1.04 -3.92 16.46
C ILE A 186 2.49 -4.26 16.17
N VAL A 187 3.28 -3.26 15.75
CA VAL A 187 4.68 -3.46 15.32
C VAL A 187 5.57 -3.89 16.50
N SER A 188 5.35 -3.33 17.69
CA SER A 188 6.15 -3.65 18.89
C SER A 188 6.09 -5.12 19.29
N LYS A 189 5.01 -5.83 18.95
CA LYS A 189 4.88 -7.29 19.18
C LYS A 189 5.82 -8.13 18.30
N HIS A 190 6.37 -7.54 17.23
CA HIS A 190 7.17 -8.23 16.22
C HIS A 190 8.63 -7.76 16.17
N ILE A 191 8.95 -6.61 16.80
CA ILE A 191 10.31 -6.10 16.92
C ILE A 191 10.82 -6.38 18.34
N ARG A 192 11.76 -7.27 18.45
CA ARG A 192 12.53 -7.50 19.69
C ARG A 192 13.74 -6.55 19.74
#